data_c47ac1691983a1d06743972edb482080
#
_entry.id   c47ac1691983a1d06743972edb482080
#
_cell.length_a   1.000
_cell.length_b   1.000
_cell.length_c   1.000
_cell.angle_alpha   90.00
_cell.angle_beta   90.00
_cell.angle_gamma   90.00
#
_symmetry.space_group_name_H-M   'P 1'
#
loop_
_entity.id
_entity.type
_entity.pdbx_description
1 polymer ?
#
loop_
_entity_poly.entity_id
_entity_poly.type
_entity_poly.pdbx_seq_one_letter_code
_entity_poly.pdbx_strand_id
1 'polypeptide(L)'
;MKIRKDDTVIVLAGKDKGKTGKVLKAMPKEGRVIVEGVNVQTKHQKQTQKAAAEIKHQEGPIDVSNVMYYDTKAKKPSRIGYKVEGDKKVRIAKATGAEID
;
A
#
# COMPACT_ATOMS: atom_id res chain seq x y z
N MET A 1 -12.76 0.78 0.00
CA MET A 1 -11.40 0.25 -0.26
C MET A 1 -11.11 -0.89 0.72
N LYS A 2 -10.71 -2.03 0.20
CA LYS A 2 -10.42 -3.21 1.02
C LYS A 2 -9.03 -3.18 1.65
N ILE A 3 -8.08 -2.50 1.02
CA ILE A 3 -6.73 -2.33 1.54
C ILE A 3 -6.72 -1.23 2.59
N ARG A 4 -6.04 -1.47 3.71
CA ARG A 4 -5.95 -0.54 4.83
C ARG A 4 -4.50 -0.24 5.18
N LYS A 5 -4.29 0.82 5.96
CA LYS A 5 -2.98 1.13 6.55
C LYS A 5 -2.43 -0.10 7.27
N ASP A 6 -1.12 -0.30 7.16
CA ASP A 6 -0.36 -1.41 7.74
C ASP A 6 -0.50 -2.75 7.03
N ASP A 7 -1.31 -2.84 5.97
CA ASP A 7 -1.34 -4.03 5.13
C ASP A 7 -0.06 -4.14 4.31
N THR A 8 0.40 -5.37 4.08
CA THR A 8 1.48 -5.62 3.14
C THR A 8 0.87 -5.86 1.76
N VAL A 9 1.38 -5.16 0.76
CA VAL A 9 0.89 -5.27 -0.62
C VAL A 9 2.03 -5.49 -1.60
N ILE A 10 1.71 -6.03 -2.77
CA ILE A 10 2.65 -6.16 -3.89
C ILE A 10 2.19 -5.27 -5.04
N VAL A 11 3.15 -4.64 -5.70
CA VAL A 11 2.87 -3.78 -6.85
C VAL A 11 2.72 -4.62 -8.11
N LEU A 12 1.61 -4.42 -8.83
CA LEU A 12 1.26 -5.22 -10.00
C LEU A 12 1.74 -4.62 -11.32
N ALA A 13 1.95 -3.31 -11.37
CA ALA A 13 2.27 -2.61 -12.61
C ALA A 13 3.16 -1.40 -12.35
N GLY A 14 3.82 -0.93 -13.40
CA GLY A 14 4.67 0.25 -13.38
C GLY A 14 6.13 -0.07 -13.08
N LYS A 15 6.92 0.96 -12.79
CA LYS A 15 8.37 0.82 -12.55
C LYS A 15 8.72 -0.02 -11.33
N ASP A 16 7.83 -0.09 -10.36
CA ASP A 16 8.04 -0.83 -9.11
C ASP A 16 7.36 -2.20 -9.09
N LYS A 17 6.93 -2.69 -10.26
CA LYS A 17 6.28 -3.99 -10.38
C LYS A 17 7.07 -5.08 -9.67
N GLY A 18 6.37 -5.85 -8.83
CA GLY A 18 6.96 -6.95 -8.07
C GLY A 18 7.50 -6.56 -6.70
N LYS A 19 7.58 -5.27 -6.39
CA LYS A 19 7.98 -4.84 -5.05
C LYS A 19 6.86 -5.05 -4.05
N THR A 20 7.22 -5.45 -2.85
CA THR A 20 6.30 -5.56 -1.72
C THR A 20 6.60 -4.46 -0.71
N GLY A 21 5.60 -4.02 -0.01
CA GLY A 21 5.79 -3.00 1.01
C GLY A 21 4.55 -2.84 1.87
N LYS A 22 4.72 -2.12 2.97
CA LYS A 22 3.65 -1.84 3.92
C LYS A 22 2.92 -0.57 3.52
N VAL A 23 1.59 -0.59 3.58
CA VAL A 23 0.78 0.60 3.31
C VAL A 23 0.96 1.60 4.44
N LEU A 24 1.50 2.76 4.11
CA LEU A 24 1.71 3.84 5.08
C LEU A 24 0.47 4.70 5.25
N LYS A 25 -0.31 4.85 4.18
CA LYS A 25 -1.54 5.64 4.20
C LYS A 25 -2.50 5.12 3.13
N ALA A 26 -3.76 5.02 3.47
CA ALA A 26 -4.82 4.71 2.51
C ALA A 26 -5.72 5.94 2.33
N MET A 27 -6.04 6.24 1.07
CA MET A 27 -6.88 7.38 0.71
C MET A 27 -8.10 6.88 -0.07
N PRO A 28 -9.15 6.40 0.63
CA PRO A 28 -10.30 5.77 -0.02
C PRO A 28 -11.03 6.69 -1.00
N LYS A 29 -11.12 7.98 -0.68
CA LYS A 29 -11.82 8.94 -1.54
C LYS A 29 -11.13 9.11 -2.89
N GLU A 30 -9.82 8.97 -2.94
CA GLU A 30 -9.01 9.09 -4.15
C GLU A 30 -8.74 7.76 -4.83
N GLY A 31 -9.01 6.65 -4.16
CA GLY A 31 -8.67 5.33 -4.65
C GLY A 31 -7.17 5.09 -4.71
N ARG A 32 -6.39 5.71 -3.83
CA ARG A 32 -4.93 5.66 -3.82
C ARG A 32 -4.38 5.24 -2.48
N VAL A 33 -3.17 4.72 -2.51
CA VAL A 33 -2.43 4.31 -1.31
C VAL A 33 -0.98 4.76 -1.42
N ILE A 34 -0.35 4.98 -0.28
CA ILE A 34 1.08 5.23 -0.18
C ILE A 34 1.71 3.98 0.42
N VAL A 35 2.67 3.40 -0.29
CA VAL A 35 3.34 2.16 0.10
C VAL A 35 4.81 2.44 0.36
N GLU A 36 5.34 1.93 1.45
CA GLU A 36 6.74 2.10 1.84
C GLU A 36 7.69 1.60 0.74
N GLY A 37 8.62 2.45 0.32
CA GLY A 37 9.62 2.11 -0.68
C GLY A 37 9.09 2.03 -2.11
N VAL A 38 7.83 2.37 -2.36
CA VAL A 38 7.20 2.29 -3.68
C VAL A 38 6.87 3.67 -4.18
N ASN A 39 7.09 3.89 -5.49
CA ASN A 39 6.86 5.17 -6.15
C ASN A 39 7.57 6.33 -5.46
N VAL A 40 8.82 6.08 -5.09
CA VAL A 40 9.64 7.11 -4.42
C VAL A 40 9.91 8.25 -5.38
N GLN A 41 9.59 9.45 -4.95
CA GLN A 41 9.78 10.68 -5.71
C GLN A 41 10.84 11.55 -5.06
N THR A 42 11.65 12.19 -5.88
CA THR A 42 12.62 13.18 -5.41
C THR A 42 11.98 14.55 -5.47
N LYS A 43 11.90 15.23 -4.34
CA LYS A 43 11.35 16.59 -4.27
C LYS A 43 12.43 17.57 -3.89
N HIS A 44 12.51 18.66 -4.64
CA HIS A 44 13.36 19.79 -4.32
C HIS A 44 12.56 20.80 -3.52
N GLN A 45 13.06 21.14 -2.35
CA GLN A 45 12.51 22.23 -1.57
C GLN A 45 13.21 23.53 -1.91
N LYS A 46 12.44 24.61 -2.02
CA LYS A 46 13.00 25.93 -2.26
C LYS A 46 13.90 26.33 -1.09
N GLN A 47 15.03 26.93 -1.42
CA GLN A 47 15.91 27.51 -0.43
C GLN A 47 15.19 28.64 0.30
N THR A 48 15.27 28.63 1.63
CA THR A 48 14.73 29.68 2.47
C THR A 48 15.87 30.43 3.14
N GLN A 49 15.54 31.56 3.77
CA GLN A 49 16.54 32.35 4.50
C GLN A 49 17.23 31.58 5.62
N LYS A 50 16.61 30.52 6.12
CA LYS A 50 17.10 29.78 7.28
C LYS A 50 17.63 28.40 6.94
N ALA A 51 17.42 27.92 5.73
CA ALA A 51 17.81 26.54 5.35
C ALA A 51 18.28 26.51 3.91
N ALA A 52 19.26 25.66 3.65
CA ALA A 52 19.67 25.34 2.30
C ALA A 52 18.59 24.53 1.60
N ALA A 53 18.60 24.54 0.27
CA ALA A 53 17.71 23.70 -0.52
C ALA A 53 17.97 22.23 -0.19
N GLU A 54 16.90 21.48 0.06
CA GLU A 54 16.96 20.07 0.38
C GLU A 54 16.33 19.22 -0.73
N ILE A 55 16.92 18.04 -0.93
CA ILE A 55 16.35 17.01 -1.79
C ILE A 55 15.74 15.98 -0.86
N LYS A 56 14.41 15.80 -0.93
CA LYS A 56 13.72 14.80 -0.15
C LYS A 56 13.23 13.67 -1.03
N HIS A 57 13.40 12.45 -0.53
CA HIS A 57 12.81 11.26 -1.12
C HIS A 57 11.56 10.92 -0.34
N GLN A 58 10.44 10.85 -1.02
CA GLN A 58 9.15 10.59 -0.40
C GLN A 58 8.33 9.67 -1.29
N GLU A 59 7.66 8.69 -0.68
CA GLU A 59 6.75 7.80 -1.39
C GLU A 59 5.57 8.60 -1.94
N GLY A 60 5.33 8.49 -3.23
CA GLY A 60 4.17 9.08 -3.88
C GLY A 60 2.96 8.15 -3.84
N PRO A 61 1.75 8.69 -3.94
CA PRO A 61 0.54 7.86 -3.97
C PRO A 61 0.46 7.07 -5.27
N ILE A 62 -0.01 5.83 -5.17
CA ILE A 62 -0.27 4.97 -6.31
C ILE A 62 -1.72 4.52 -6.30
N ASP A 63 -2.25 4.21 -7.49
CA ASP A 63 -3.61 3.75 -7.63
C ASP A 63 -3.78 2.39 -6.94
N VAL A 64 -4.84 2.23 -6.16
CA VAL A 64 -5.11 0.97 -5.45
C VAL A 64 -5.29 -0.21 -6.41
N SER A 65 -5.72 0.05 -7.65
CA SER A 65 -5.83 -1.00 -8.67
C SER A 65 -4.48 -1.57 -9.10
N ASN A 66 -3.39 -0.86 -8.82
CA ASN A 66 -2.02 -1.28 -9.17
C ASN A 66 -1.34 -2.08 -8.06
N VAL A 67 -2.03 -2.35 -6.97
CA VAL A 67 -1.50 -3.14 -5.86
C VAL A 67 -2.47 -4.24 -5.48
N MET A 68 -1.94 -5.29 -4.85
CA MET A 68 -2.74 -6.39 -4.35
C MET A 68 -2.21 -6.79 -2.98
N TYR A 69 -3.11 -7.20 -2.08
CA TYR A 69 -2.69 -7.72 -0.78
C TYR A 69 -1.70 -8.86 -0.96
N TYR A 70 -0.61 -8.79 -0.21
CA TYR A 70 0.43 -9.82 -0.22
C TYR A 70 0.40 -10.61 1.08
N ASP A 71 0.11 -11.91 0.98
CA ASP A 71 0.12 -12.79 2.14
C ASP A 71 1.57 -13.19 2.44
N THR A 72 2.15 -12.62 3.47
CA THR A 72 3.55 -12.86 3.84
C THR A 72 3.79 -14.29 4.35
N LYS A 73 2.77 -14.93 4.90
CA LYS A 73 2.88 -16.31 5.38
C LYS A 73 2.91 -17.29 4.22
N ALA A 74 2.04 -17.09 3.23
CA ALA A 74 1.99 -17.93 2.04
C ALA A 74 2.95 -17.46 0.94
N LYS A 75 3.52 -16.26 1.08
CA LYS A 75 4.44 -15.62 0.12
C LYS A 75 3.82 -15.51 -1.27
N LYS A 76 2.57 -15.10 -1.34
CA LYS A 76 1.87 -14.91 -2.62
C LYS A 76 0.83 -13.81 -2.54
N PRO A 77 0.54 -13.16 -3.70
CA PRO A 77 -0.52 -12.16 -3.75
C PRO A 77 -1.89 -12.81 -3.61
N SER A 78 -2.82 -12.06 -3.03
CA SER A 78 -4.19 -12.52 -2.85
C SER A 78 -5.16 -11.36 -2.96
N ARG A 79 -6.35 -11.65 -3.45
CA ARG A 79 -7.46 -10.72 -3.34
C ARG A 79 -8.02 -10.74 -1.92
N ILE A 80 -8.54 -9.61 -1.48
CA ILE A 80 -9.19 -9.49 -0.19
C ILE A 80 -10.67 -9.78 -0.34
N GLY A 81 -11.17 -10.72 0.45
CA GLY A 81 -12.59 -10.98 0.60
C GLY A 81 -13.03 -10.72 2.02
N TYR A 82 -14.29 -10.98 2.30
CA TYR A 82 -14.87 -10.84 3.62
C TYR A 82 -15.53 -12.14 4.06
N LYS A 83 -15.36 -12.45 5.34
CA LYS A 83 -16.06 -13.53 6.01
C LYS A 83 -16.90 -12.93 7.12
N VAL A 84 -18.16 -13.33 7.20
CA VAL A 84 -19.05 -12.86 8.25
C VAL A 84 -19.08 -13.90 9.35
N GLU A 85 -18.71 -13.50 10.56
CA GLU A 85 -18.81 -14.34 11.76
C GLU A 85 -19.71 -13.64 12.77
N GLY A 86 -20.94 -14.11 12.91
CA GLY A 86 -21.94 -13.45 13.75
C GLY A 86 -22.19 -12.03 13.25
N ASP A 87 -21.94 -11.04 14.10
CA ASP A 87 -22.11 -9.63 13.76
C ASP A 87 -20.85 -8.98 13.20
N LYS A 88 -19.76 -9.74 13.06
CA LYS A 88 -18.47 -9.20 12.61
C LYS A 88 -18.16 -9.59 11.18
N LYS A 89 -17.62 -8.63 10.46
CA LYS A 89 -17.11 -8.81 9.10
C LYS A 89 -15.59 -8.78 9.14
N VAL A 90 -14.97 -9.89 8.78
CA VAL A 90 -13.51 -10.07 8.84
C VAL A 90 -12.95 -10.12 7.44
N ARG A 91 -11.84 -9.41 7.21
CA ARG A 91 -11.14 -9.49 5.93
C ARG A 91 -10.36 -10.81 5.85
N ILE A 92 -10.41 -11.44 4.70
CA ILE A 92 -9.65 -12.67 4.44
C ILE A 92 -8.85 -12.55 3.15
N ALA A 93 -7.73 -13.27 3.11
CA ALA A 93 -6.96 -13.46 1.89
C ALA A 93 -7.59 -14.63 1.11
N LYS A 94 -8.27 -14.33 -0.01
CA LYS A 94 -9.01 -15.35 -0.76
C LYS A 94 -8.14 -16.49 -1.28
N ALA A 95 -6.87 -16.22 -1.60
CA ALA A 95 -5.98 -17.25 -2.12
C ALA A 95 -5.63 -18.32 -1.08
N THR A 96 -5.63 -17.97 0.20
CA THR A 96 -5.23 -18.87 1.28
C THR A 96 -6.36 -19.15 2.28
N GLY A 97 -7.40 -18.33 2.28
CA GLY A 97 -8.46 -18.39 3.28
C GLY A 97 -8.07 -17.85 4.65
N ALA A 98 -6.87 -17.31 4.78
CA ALA A 98 -6.39 -16.79 6.06
C ALA A 98 -7.07 -15.47 6.44
N GLU A 99 -7.37 -15.31 7.71
CA GLU A 99 -7.91 -14.04 8.22
C GLU A 99 -6.81 -12.97 8.25
N ILE A 100 -7.17 -11.76 7.80
CA ILE A 100 -6.27 -10.61 7.81
C ILE A 100 -6.43 -9.80 9.10
N ASP A 101 -7.66 -9.61 9.51
CA ASP A 101 -8.00 -8.85 10.72
C ASP A 101 -8.23 -9.77 11.90
#